data_6ad6b6fbacf6815abe0345701b818fa1
#
_entry.id   6ad6b6fbacf6815abe0345701b818fa1
#
_cell.length_a   1.000
_cell.length_b   1.000
_cell.length_c   1.000
_cell.angle_alpha   90.00
_cell.angle_beta   90.00
_cell.angle_gamma   90.00
#
_symmetry.space_group_name_H-M   'P 1'
#
loop_
_entity.id
_entity.type
_entity.pdbx_description
1 polymer ?
#
loop_
_entity_poly.entity_id
_entity_poly.type
_entity_poly.pdbx_seq_one_letter_code
_entity_poly.pdbx_strand_id
1 'polypeptide(L)'
;MFKVISQTNDFVVIAKNADVNFHDEGTPGSGLFSKVKEYILSEGNCQELYPVHRLDKMTSGLLVFAKNSISAKIFGELFEKHQVEKYYLAISDTKPTKKQGLIKGDMAKSRRGMFKLMRTMENPAITQFFSYSMENKQRLYLLKPHSGKTHQLRVALSSIGAPIIGDPLYASNSNITSKPLVDRGYLHAYALRFEFLGESYEFILPPDEGAFFQSDCFTDRIEQLNKPWLLNWPKL
;
A
#
# COMPACT_ATOMS: atom_id res chain seq x y z
N MET A 1 -6.38 12.97 8.63
CA MET A 1 -6.39 11.52 8.84
C MET A 1 -6.83 10.76 7.59
N PHE A 2 -7.93 11.14 6.96
CA PHE A 2 -8.39 10.57 5.68
C PHE A 2 -9.21 11.58 4.87
N LYS A 3 -9.41 11.28 3.57
CA LYS A 3 -10.28 12.00 2.64
C LYS A 3 -11.13 10.98 1.90
N VAL A 4 -12.43 11.24 1.70
CA VAL A 4 -13.30 10.39 0.85
C VAL A 4 -12.96 10.68 -0.61
N ILE A 5 -12.69 9.61 -1.37
CA ILE A 5 -12.37 9.66 -2.81
C ILE A 5 -13.59 9.32 -3.64
N SER A 6 -14.35 8.29 -3.24
CA SER A 6 -15.57 7.84 -3.93
C SER A 6 -16.45 7.11 -2.96
N GLN A 7 -17.76 7.22 -3.17
CA GLN A 7 -18.76 6.55 -2.35
C GLN A 7 -19.92 6.08 -3.22
N THR A 8 -20.32 4.84 -3.00
CA THR A 8 -21.52 4.22 -3.57
C THR A 8 -22.49 3.79 -2.46
N ASN A 9 -23.56 3.10 -2.79
CA ASN A 9 -24.43 2.47 -1.80
C ASN A 9 -23.74 1.27 -1.11
N ASP A 10 -22.77 0.66 -1.78
CA ASP A 10 -22.14 -0.60 -1.40
C ASP A 10 -20.78 -0.46 -0.71
N PHE A 11 -20.01 0.55 -1.09
CA PHE A 11 -18.67 0.75 -0.55
C PHE A 11 -18.27 2.23 -0.56
N VAL A 12 -17.22 2.51 0.19
CA VAL A 12 -16.52 3.80 0.18
C VAL A 12 -15.03 3.57 -0.04
N VAL A 13 -14.44 4.40 -0.90
CA VAL A 13 -12.99 4.48 -1.12
C VAL A 13 -12.47 5.74 -0.49
N ILE A 14 -11.45 5.61 0.35
CA ILE A 14 -10.80 6.74 1.01
C ILE A 14 -9.31 6.82 0.67
N ALA A 15 -8.75 8.01 0.80
CA ALA A 15 -7.32 8.26 0.93
C ALA A 15 -6.94 8.31 2.41
N LYS A 16 -6.08 7.40 2.88
CA LYS A 16 -5.51 7.40 4.23
C LYS A 16 -4.22 8.21 4.22
N ASN A 17 -4.02 9.12 5.18
CA ASN A 17 -2.72 9.76 5.39
C ASN A 17 -1.68 8.77 5.95
N ALA A 18 -0.40 9.09 5.78
CA ALA A 18 0.68 8.36 6.45
C ALA A 18 0.58 8.47 7.98
N ASP A 19 1.23 7.56 8.68
CA ASP A 19 1.38 7.51 10.14
C ASP A 19 0.08 7.47 10.95
N VAL A 20 -1.02 7.05 10.31
CA VAL A 20 -2.32 6.83 10.94
C VAL A 20 -2.52 5.33 11.18
N ASN A 21 -2.77 4.94 12.45
CA ASN A 21 -3.11 3.57 12.82
C ASN A 21 -4.46 3.17 12.26
N PHE A 22 -4.57 1.93 11.80
CA PHE A 22 -5.84 1.40 11.29
C PHE A 22 -6.84 1.12 12.40
N HIS A 23 -6.40 0.46 13.46
CA HIS A 23 -7.19 0.16 14.65
C HIS A 23 -6.94 1.18 15.76
N ASP A 24 -7.85 1.24 16.72
CA ASP A 24 -7.66 2.05 17.92
C ASP A 24 -6.43 1.57 18.70
N GLU A 25 -5.62 2.51 19.14
CA GLU A 25 -4.47 2.27 20.02
C GLU A 25 -4.62 3.14 21.29
N GLY A 26 -4.81 2.48 22.42
CA GLY A 26 -4.94 3.13 23.74
C GLY A 26 -6.28 3.81 23.98
N THR A 27 -6.72 4.71 23.09
CA THR A 27 -7.98 5.45 23.23
C THR A 27 -9.01 4.92 22.24
N PRO A 28 -10.21 4.48 22.69
CA PRO A 28 -11.31 4.10 21.81
C PRO A 28 -11.68 5.23 20.82
N GLY A 29 -11.92 4.88 19.56
CA GLY A 29 -12.26 5.83 18.52
C GLY A 29 -11.05 6.58 17.92
N SER A 30 -9.82 6.27 18.31
CA SER A 30 -8.61 6.96 17.81
C SER A 30 -8.13 6.43 16.45
N GLY A 31 -8.47 5.20 16.09
CA GLY A 31 -8.03 4.54 14.86
C GLY A 31 -8.78 5.04 13.62
N LEU A 32 -8.15 4.83 12.47
CA LEU A 32 -8.72 5.19 11.17
C LEU A 32 -10.11 4.58 10.97
N PHE A 33 -10.24 3.27 11.23
CA PHE A 33 -11.52 2.58 11.02
C PHE A 33 -12.64 3.19 11.83
N SER A 34 -12.42 3.48 13.12
CA SER A 34 -13.39 4.12 14.00
C SER A 34 -13.78 5.51 13.50
N LYS A 35 -12.81 6.30 13.03
CA LYS A 35 -13.07 7.64 12.49
C LYS A 35 -13.81 7.63 11.15
N VAL A 36 -13.49 6.70 10.26
CA VAL A 36 -14.21 6.55 8.99
C VAL A 36 -15.64 6.05 9.28
N LYS A 37 -15.81 5.10 10.19
CA LYS A 37 -17.11 4.61 10.61
C LYS A 37 -17.99 5.74 11.17
N GLU A 38 -17.45 6.52 12.11
CA GLU A 38 -18.15 7.68 12.68
C GLU A 38 -18.62 8.66 11.59
N TYR A 39 -17.72 9.01 10.66
CA TYR A 39 -18.01 9.93 9.56
C TYR A 39 -19.10 9.39 8.63
N ILE A 40 -18.97 8.16 8.13
CA ILE A 40 -19.91 7.58 7.15
C ILE A 40 -21.30 7.34 7.78
N LEU A 41 -21.35 6.94 9.06
CA LEU A 41 -22.63 6.78 9.76
C LEU A 41 -23.32 8.12 10.01
N SER A 42 -22.55 9.19 10.26
CA SER A 42 -23.12 10.54 10.45
C SER A 42 -23.77 11.11 9.20
N GLU A 43 -23.36 10.65 7.99
CA GLU A 43 -24.00 11.02 6.73
C GLU A 43 -25.38 10.36 6.52
N GLY A 44 -25.76 9.40 7.37
CA GLY A 44 -27.08 8.74 7.33
C GLY A 44 -27.28 7.75 6.16
N ASN A 45 -26.24 7.49 5.36
CA ASN A 45 -26.32 6.69 4.14
C ASN A 45 -26.02 5.19 4.35
N CYS A 46 -25.65 4.77 5.56
CA CYS A 46 -25.50 3.37 5.92
C CYS A 46 -25.66 3.17 7.43
N GLN A 47 -25.94 1.92 7.85
CA GLN A 47 -26.09 1.56 9.27
C GLN A 47 -24.82 0.96 9.86
N GLU A 48 -23.92 0.47 9.03
CA GLU A 48 -22.69 -0.19 9.46
C GLU A 48 -21.59 -0.07 8.42
N LEU A 49 -20.32 -0.11 8.86
CA LEU A 49 -19.13 -0.09 8.00
C LEU A 49 -18.26 -1.30 8.32
N TYR A 50 -17.75 -1.95 7.27
CA TYR A 50 -16.95 -3.16 7.36
C TYR A 50 -15.56 -2.96 6.74
N PRO A 51 -14.47 -3.29 7.48
CA PRO A 51 -13.14 -3.31 6.90
C PRO A 51 -12.97 -4.55 6.02
N VAL A 52 -12.56 -4.37 4.77
CA VAL A 52 -12.32 -5.48 3.83
C VAL A 52 -10.83 -5.72 3.56
N HIS A 53 -10.00 -4.73 3.81
CA HIS A 53 -8.54 -4.81 3.85
C HIS A 53 -7.96 -3.70 4.75
N ARG A 54 -6.64 -3.68 4.87
CA ARG A 54 -5.95 -2.69 5.72
C ARG A 54 -4.64 -2.23 5.10
N LEU A 55 -4.16 -1.08 5.54
CA LEU A 55 -2.82 -0.55 5.29
C LEU A 55 -2.04 -0.47 6.61
N ASP A 56 -0.72 -0.60 6.52
CA ASP A 56 0.18 -0.37 7.65
C ASP A 56 0.11 1.11 8.10
N LYS A 57 0.51 1.39 9.35
CA LYS A 57 0.53 2.74 9.91
C LYS A 57 1.23 3.74 8.99
N MET A 58 2.47 3.45 8.57
CA MET A 58 3.28 4.31 7.72
C MET A 58 2.76 4.46 6.28
N THR A 59 1.92 3.53 5.82
CA THR A 59 1.42 3.51 4.43
C THR A 59 0.29 4.49 4.26
N SER A 60 0.37 5.37 3.27
CA SER A 60 -0.74 6.25 2.84
C SER A 60 -1.45 5.69 1.61
N GLY A 61 -2.56 6.31 1.20
CA GLY A 61 -3.23 6.04 -0.07
C GLY A 61 -4.56 5.32 0.03
N LEU A 62 -4.95 4.68 -1.05
CA LEU A 62 -6.28 4.13 -1.27
C LEU A 62 -6.64 2.96 -0.35
N LEU A 63 -7.83 3.02 0.23
CA LEU A 63 -8.40 2.01 1.10
C LEU A 63 -9.91 1.91 0.88
N VAL A 64 -10.46 0.69 0.83
CA VAL A 64 -11.88 0.41 0.61
C VAL A 64 -12.52 -0.11 1.90
N PHE A 65 -13.75 0.33 2.17
CA PHE A 65 -14.64 -0.23 3.19
C PHE A 65 -15.98 -0.58 2.55
N ALA A 66 -16.58 -1.69 2.96
CA ALA A 66 -17.93 -2.04 2.57
C ALA A 66 -18.95 -1.36 3.50
N LYS A 67 -20.10 -0.94 2.96
CA LYS A 67 -21.16 -0.23 3.68
C LYS A 67 -22.30 -1.13 4.14
N ASN A 68 -22.25 -2.41 3.79
CA ASN A 68 -23.21 -3.43 4.23
C ASN A 68 -22.56 -4.82 4.23
N SER A 69 -23.19 -5.80 4.89
CA SER A 69 -22.65 -7.15 5.06
C SER A 69 -22.56 -7.93 3.74
N ILE A 70 -23.44 -7.69 2.79
CA ILE A 70 -23.44 -8.34 1.46
C ILE A 70 -22.18 -7.90 0.70
N SER A 71 -21.97 -6.59 0.62
CA SER A 71 -20.79 -6.01 -0.02
C SER A 71 -19.50 -6.44 0.67
N ALA A 72 -19.50 -6.56 2.01
CA ALA A 72 -18.36 -7.06 2.77
C ALA A 72 -18.02 -8.52 2.38
N LYS A 73 -19.02 -9.37 2.21
CA LYS A 73 -18.84 -10.76 1.75
C LYS A 73 -18.25 -10.79 0.33
N ILE A 74 -18.82 -9.99 -0.60
CA ILE A 74 -18.33 -9.91 -1.99
C ILE A 74 -16.85 -9.47 -2.02
N PHE A 75 -16.49 -8.41 -1.30
CA PHE A 75 -15.11 -7.98 -1.20
C PHE A 75 -14.20 -9.05 -0.56
N GLY A 76 -14.67 -9.76 0.46
CA GLY A 76 -13.96 -10.89 1.05
C GLY A 76 -13.58 -11.92 0.00
N GLU A 77 -14.54 -12.33 -0.85
CA GLU A 77 -14.30 -13.26 -1.96
C GLU A 77 -13.35 -12.68 -3.02
N LEU A 78 -13.49 -11.39 -3.39
CA LEU A 78 -12.61 -10.72 -4.36
C LEU A 78 -11.16 -10.69 -3.86
N PHE A 79 -10.94 -10.39 -2.57
CA PHE A 79 -9.60 -10.41 -1.97
C PHE A 79 -9.02 -11.83 -1.87
N GLU A 80 -9.83 -12.81 -1.46
CA GLU A 80 -9.43 -14.22 -1.37
C GLU A 80 -9.02 -14.79 -2.74
N LYS A 81 -9.79 -14.48 -3.78
CA LYS A 81 -9.52 -14.90 -5.18
C LYS A 81 -8.50 -14.01 -5.90
N HIS A 82 -7.86 -13.06 -5.22
CA HIS A 82 -6.89 -12.11 -5.79
C HIS A 82 -7.42 -11.28 -6.97
N GLN A 83 -8.71 -11.00 -7.00
CA GLN A 83 -9.40 -10.24 -8.04
C GLN A 83 -9.38 -8.72 -7.80
N VAL A 84 -8.89 -8.27 -6.65
CA VAL A 84 -8.58 -6.85 -6.41
C VAL A 84 -7.13 -6.59 -6.76
N GLU A 85 -6.90 -5.89 -7.87
CA GLU A 85 -5.56 -5.44 -8.25
C GLU A 85 -5.17 -4.21 -7.42
N LYS A 86 -4.00 -4.28 -6.82
CA LYS A 86 -3.44 -3.23 -5.96
C LYS A 86 -2.08 -2.82 -6.49
N TYR A 87 -1.85 -1.51 -6.57
CA TYR A 87 -0.59 -0.96 -7.03
C TYR A 87 -0.08 0.04 -6.00
N TYR A 88 1.20 -0.06 -5.67
CA TYR A 88 1.83 0.76 -4.66
C TYR A 88 3.05 1.45 -5.22
N LEU A 89 3.33 2.65 -4.72
CA LEU A 89 4.58 3.36 -4.93
C LEU A 89 5.43 3.29 -3.68
N ALA A 90 6.72 3.06 -3.86
CA ALA A 90 7.68 3.12 -2.77
C ALA A 90 8.97 3.79 -3.24
N ILE A 91 9.66 4.48 -2.33
CA ILE A 91 10.98 5.07 -2.60
C ILE A 91 12.02 4.40 -1.73
N SER A 92 13.15 4.03 -2.35
CA SER A 92 14.35 3.52 -1.69
C SER A 92 15.58 4.31 -2.13
N ASP A 93 16.58 4.41 -1.27
CA ASP A 93 17.89 5.00 -1.58
C ASP A 93 18.89 3.96 -2.11
N THR A 94 18.41 2.75 -2.39
CA THR A 94 19.25 1.64 -2.85
C THR A 94 18.81 1.15 -4.22
N LYS A 95 19.78 0.97 -5.12
CA LYS A 95 19.55 0.42 -6.45
C LYS A 95 19.40 -1.09 -6.38
N PRO A 96 18.31 -1.68 -6.93
CA PRO A 96 18.16 -3.13 -6.99
C PRO A 96 19.08 -3.73 -8.06
N THR A 97 19.35 -5.01 -7.94
CA THR A 97 20.12 -5.77 -8.95
C THR A 97 19.38 -5.83 -10.29
N LYS A 98 18.05 -5.85 -10.27
CA LYS A 98 17.19 -5.89 -11.47
C LYS A 98 16.25 -4.69 -11.50
N LYS A 99 15.99 -4.16 -12.69
CA LYS A 99 15.04 -3.03 -12.88
C LYS A 99 13.57 -3.46 -12.73
N GLN A 100 13.27 -4.72 -12.89
CA GLN A 100 11.96 -5.33 -12.73
C GLN A 100 12.10 -6.79 -12.31
N GLY A 101 11.08 -7.35 -11.69
CA GLY A 101 11.11 -8.75 -11.29
C GLY A 101 9.93 -9.18 -10.45
N LEU A 102 10.08 -10.40 -9.96
CA LEU A 102 9.17 -11.07 -9.05
C LEU A 102 9.90 -11.41 -7.76
N ILE A 103 9.30 -11.03 -6.63
CA ILE A 103 9.75 -11.39 -5.28
C ILE A 103 8.71 -12.33 -4.72
N LYS A 104 9.09 -13.56 -4.38
CA LYS A 104 8.17 -14.55 -3.79
C LYS A 104 8.86 -15.42 -2.76
N GLY A 105 8.08 -15.87 -1.77
CA GLY A 105 8.50 -16.74 -0.69
C GLY A 105 7.55 -16.66 0.49
N ASP A 106 7.58 -17.66 1.35
CA ASP A 106 6.79 -17.62 2.57
C ASP A 106 7.29 -16.52 3.49
N MET A 107 6.41 -16.01 4.33
CA MET A 107 6.77 -14.98 5.30
C MET A 107 6.71 -15.55 6.72
N ALA A 108 7.79 -15.44 7.46
CA ALA A 108 7.89 -15.85 8.86
C ALA A 108 8.08 -14.64 9.78
N LYS A 109 7.51 -14.71 10.99
CA LYS A 109 7.77 -13.73 12.05
C LYS A 109 9.25 -13.70 12.39
N SER A 110 9.77 -12.53 12.69
CA SER A 110 11.14 -12.26 13.14
C SER A 110 11.10 -11.46 14.45
N ARG A 111 12.24 -10.94 14.87
CA ARG A 111 12.34 -10.18 16.14
C ARG A 111 11.60 -8.83 16.02
N ARG A 112 11.15 -8.28 17.15
CA ARG A 112 10.59 -6.92 17.28
C ARG A 112 9.42 -6.62 16.33
N GLY A 113 8.52 -7.59 16.11
CA GLY A 113 7.36 -7.40 15.22
C GLY A 113 7.69 -7.39 13.72
N MET A 114 8.91 -7.67 13.34
CA MET A 114 9.34 -7.80 11.95
C MET A 114 8.91 -9.14 11.34
N PHE A 115 8.96 -9.21 10.02
CA PHE A 115 8.85 -10.44 9.24
C PHE A 115 10.07 -10.58 8.34
N LYS A 116 10.33 -11.79 7.86
CA LYS A 116 11.37 -12.09 6.88
C LYS A 116 10.82 -12.97 5.78
N LEU A 117 11.35 -12.81 4.56
CA LEU A 117 11.06 -13.67 3.43
C LEU A 117 11.86 -14.97 3.56
N MET A 118 11.18 -16.09 3.41
CA MET A 118 11.75 -17.43 3.41
C MET A 118 11.90 -17.95 1.98
N ARG A 119 12.70 -19.00 1.80
CA ARG A 119 12.85 -19.67 0.49
C ARG A 119 11.78 -20.73 0.23
N THR A 120 11.00 -21.09 1.25
CA THR A 120 9.87 -22.01 1.12
C THR A 120 8.72 -21.38 0.35
N MET A 121 7.84 -22.19 -0.24
CA MET A 121 6.78 -21.80 -1.17
C MET A 121 5.44 -22.48 -0.84
N GLU A 122 5.13 -22.71 0.43
CA GLU A 122 3.87 -23.35 0.85
C GLU A 122 2.68 -22.38 0.75
N ASN A 123 2.86 -21.14 1.19
CA ASN A 123 1.88 -20.06 1.11
C ASN A 123 2.60 -18.72 0.85
N PRO A 124 3.21 -18.56 -0.34
CA PRO A 124 4.13 -17.48 -0.59
C PRO A 124 3.46 -16.12 -0.68
N ALA A 125 4.13 -15.12 -0.14
CA ALA A 125 3.91 -13.73 -0.52
C ALA A 125 4.48 -13.51 -1.92
N ILE A 126 3.70 -12.91 -2.81
CA ILE A 126 4.07 -12.70 -4.22
C ILE A 126 3.93 -11.21 -4.53
N THR A 127 5.03 -10.60 -4.99
CA THR A 127 5.07 -9.17 -5.36
C THR A 127 5.86 -9.00 -6.65
N GLN A 128 5.22 -8.45 -7.68
CA GLN A 128 5.89 -7.98 -8.90
C GLN A 128 6.34 -6.53 -8.68
N PHE A 129 7.43 -6.14 -9.34
CA PHE A 129 7.92 -4.78 -9.26
C PHE A 129 8.56 -4.27 -10.55
N PHE A 130 8.47 -2.95 -10.75
CA PHE A 130 9.33 -2.15 -11.60
C PHE A 130 10.11 -1.17 -10.73
N SER A 131 11.31 -0.80 -11.18
CA SER A 131 12.16 0.17 -10.51
C SER A 131 12.70 1.20 -11.50
N TYR A 132 12.49 2.46 -11.18
CA TYR A 132 12.87 3.62 -11.99
C TYR A 132 13.90 4.47 -11.25
N SER A 133 14.85 5.05 -11.98
CA SER A 133 15.80 6.00 -11.42
C SER A 133 15.08 7.29 -11.05
N MET A 134 15.47 7.86 -9.93
CA MET A 134 15.17 9.20 -9.49
C MET A 134 16.47 9.97 -9.22
N GLU A 135 16.35 11.23 -8.87
CA GLU A 135 17.47 12.06 -8.41
C GLU A 135 18.12 11.54 -7.14
N ASN A 136 19.30 12.06 -6.80
CA ASN A 136 20.01 11.77 -5.55
C ASN A 136 20.21 10.27 -5.26
N LYS A 137 20.40 9.44 -6.30
CA LYS A 137 20.54 7.97 -6.23
C LYS A 137 19.29 7.25 -5.70
N GLN A 138 18.16 7.93 -5.57
CA GLN A 138 16.89 7.32 -5.18
C GLN A 138 16.30 6.48 -6.31
N ARG A 139 15.39 5.60 -5.93
CA ARG A 139 14.65 4.70 -6.82
C ARG A 139 13.18 4.72 -6.47
N LEU A 140 12.35 4.98 -7.46
CA LEU A 140 10.91 4.75 -7.37
C LEU A 140 10.62 3.29 -7.73
N TYR A 141 9.86 2.62 -6.88
CA TYR A 141 9.33 1.28 -7.12
C TYR A 141 7.82 1.37 -7.36
N LEU A 142 7.36 0.77 -8.45
CA LEU A 142 5.96 0.44 -8.65
C LEU A 142 5.77 -1.05 -8.33
N LEU A 143 4.90 -1.35 -7.37
CA LEU A 143 4.73 -2.68 -6.78
C LEU A 143 3.32 -3.19 -7.03
N LYS A 144 3.19 -4.45 -7.44
CA LYS A 144 1.91 -5.16 -7.59
C LYS A 144 1.92 -6.43 -6.71
N PRO A 145 1.37 -6.37 -5.48
CA PRO A 145 1.21 -7.57 -4.65
C PRO A 145 0.04 -8.43 -5.12
N HIS A 146 0.27 -9.75 -5.21
CA HIS A 146 -0.74 -10.78 -5.49
C HIS A 146 -1.23 -11.48 -4.22
N SER A 147 -0.77 -11.07 -3.06
CA SER A 147 -1.18 -11.54 -1.74
C SER A 147 -1.30 -10.34 -0.79
N GLY A 148 -1.76 -10.56 0.44
CA GLY A 148 -1.99 -9.50 1.42
C GLY A 148 -1.38 -9.80 2.79
N LYS A 149 -0.10 -10.25 2.83
CA LYS A 149 0.58 -10.57 4.10
C LYS A 149 0.97 -9.30 4.85
N THR A 150 1.02 -9.37 6.18
CA THR A 150 1.49 -8.26 7.04
C THR A 150 2.90 -7.82 6.64
N HIS A 151 3.11 -6.53 6.44
CA HIS A 151 4.38 -5.92 6.01
C HIS A 151 4.91 -6.44 4.65
N GLN A 152 4.08 -7.07 3.81
CA GLN A 152 4.55 -7.78 2.62
C GLN A 152 5.50 -6.96 1.73
N LEU A 153 5.10 -5.76 1.33
CA LEU A 153 5.89 -4.92 0.42
C LEU A 153 7.19 -4.42 1.07
N ARG A 154 7.14 -4.14 2.35
CA ARG A 154 8.27 -3.71 3.17
C ARG A 154 9.33 -4.83 3.25
N VAL A 155 8.88 -6.06 3.53
CA VAL A 155 9.74 -7.26 3.54
C VAL A 155 10.27 -7.57 2.15
N ALA A 156 9.42 -7.49 1.12
CA ALA A 156 9.81 -7.76 -0.26
C ALA A 156 10.95 -6.85 -0.71
N LEU A 157 10.81 -5.53 -0.54
CA LEU A 157 11.89 -4.59 -0.91
C LEU A 157 13.12 -4.75 -0.04
N SER A 158 12.97 -4.95 1.27
CA SER A 158 14.11 -5.22 2.15
C SER A 158 14.87 -6.49 1.75
N SER A 159 14.17 -7.54 1.30
CA SER A 159 14.78 -8.82 0.90
C SER A 159 15.68 -8.73 -0.34
N ILE A 160 15.46 -7.74 -1.19
CA ILE A 160 16.29 -7.45 -2.38
C ILE A 160 17.33 -6.33 -2.12
N GLY A 161 17.53 -5.96 -0.85
CA GLY A 161 18.48 -4.93 -0.46
C GLY A 161 18.04 -3.50 -0.78
N ALA A 162 16.75 -3.27 -1.00
CA ALA A 162 16.18 -1.96 -1.31
C ALA A 162 15.09 -1.55 -0.30
N PRO A 163 15.41 -1.44 1.00
CA PRO A 163 14.44 -1.08 2.02
C PRO A 163 13.79 0.28 1.72
N ILE A 164 12.54 0.44 2.14
CA ILE A 164 11.77 1.67 1.94
C ILE A 164 12.34 2.79 2.82
N ILE A 165 12.56 3.97 2.26
CA ILE A 165 12.98 5.16 3.03
C ILE A 165 11.92 5.48 4.08
N GLY A 166 12.36 5.75 5.31
CA GLY A 166 11.49 6.09 6.43
C GLY A 166 10.77 4.90 7.06
N ASP A 167 11.08 3.65 6.63
CA ASP A 167 10.54 2.46 7.29
C ASP A 167 11.20 2.26 8.65
N PRO A 168 10.46 2.34 9.78
CA PRO A 168 11.03 2.26 11.11
C PRO A 168 11.56 0.86 11.48
N LEU A 169 11.15 -0.19 10.74
CA LEU A 169 11.50 -1.58 11.04
C LEU A 169 12.52 -2.17 10.08
N TYR A 170 12.44 -1.82 8.78
CA TYR A 170 13.21 -2.48 7.72
C TYR A 170 14.26 -1.59 7.08
N ALA A 171 14.19 -0.25 7.24
CA ALA A 171 15.28 0.62 6.83
C ALA A 171 16.51 0.32 7.70
N SER A 172 17.64 0.01 7.07
CA SER A 172 18.88 -0.18 7.79
C SER A 172 19.19 1.07 8.60
N ASN A 173 19.54 0.92 9.87
CA ASN A 173 20.27 1.92 10.63
C ASN A 173 21.70 2.05 10.04
N SER A 174 21.79 2.46 8.77
CA SER A 174 23.06 2.90 8.22
C SER A 174 23.47 4.10 9.08
N ASN A 175 24.63 4.02 9.72
CA ASN A 175 25.27 5.03 10.56
C ASN A 175 25.53 6.34 9.80
N ILE A 176 24.50 6.96 9.27
CA ILE A 176 24.59 8.23 8.57
C ILE A 176 24.03 9.28 9.51
N THR A 177 24.93 9.80 10.34
CA THR A 177 24.74 10.98 11.18
C THR A 177 24.39 12.26 10.39
N SER A 178 24.23 12.17 9.05
CA SER A 178 24.02 13.28 8.14
C SER A 178 22.85 13.08 7.13
N LYS A 179 21.96 12.10 7.34
CA LYS A 179 20.75 12.03 6.49
C LYS A 179 19.80 13.17 6.87
N PRO A 180 19.21 13.87 5.87
CA PRO A 180 18.11 14.79 6.15
C PRO A 180 17.00 14.02 6.89
N LEU A 181 16.35 14.70 7.83
CA LEU A 181 15.22 14.14 8.57
C LEU A 181 14.18 13.62 7.57
N VAL A 182 13.93 12.33 7.56
CA VAL A 182 12.93 11.72 6.67
C VAL A 182 11.57 12.01 7.25
N ASP A 183 10.73 12.71 6.50
CA ASP A 183 9.45 13.25 6.94
C ASP A 183 8.34 12.18 7.06
N ARG A 184 8.49 11.01 6.40
CA ARG A 184 7.52 9.90 6.45
C ARG A 184 8.11 8.59 5.93
N GLY A 185 7.37 7.50 6.12
CA GLY A 185 7.61 6.25 5.38
C GLY A 185 7.12 6.36 3.94
N TYR A 186 8.00 6.13 2.97
CA TYR A 186 7.72 6.31 1.54
C TYR A 186 7.09 5.09 0.90
N LEU A 187 5.89 4.72 1.39
CA LEU A 187 5.02 3.68 0.82
C LEU A 187 3.60 4.23 0.68
N HIS A 188 3.03 4.12 -0.53
CA HIS A 188 1.74 4.68 -0.87
C HIS A 188 0.89 3.72 -1.71
N ALA A 189 -0.34 3.44 -1.29
CA ALA A 189 -1.33 2.66 -2.04
C ALA A 189 -1.89 3.54 -3.17
N TYR A 190 -1.28 3.40 -4.36
CA TYR A 190 -1.40 4.30 -5.49
C TYR A 190 -2.64 4.06 -6.34
N ALA A 191 -2.91 2.78 -6.65
CA ALA A 191 -4.07 2.46 -7.48
C ALA A 191 -4.76 1.17 -7.02
N LEU A 192 -6.08 1.15 -7.21
CA LEU A 192 -6.94 0.00 -7.01
C LEU A 192 -7.77 -0.23 -8.26
N ARG A 193 -7.90 -1.50 -8.67
CA ARG A 193 -8.80 -1.91 -9.74
C ARG A 193 -9.50 -3.20 -9.35
N PHE A 194 -10.81 -3.27 -9.53
CA PHE A 194 -11.63 -4.44 -9.26
C PHE A 194 -12.94 -4.38 -10.04
N GLU A 195 -13.57 -5.52 -10.21
CA GLU A 195 -14.95 -5.63 -10.69
C GLU A 195 -15.86 -5.90 -9.50
N PHE A 196 -16.95 -5.15 -9.39
CA PHE A 196 -17.94 -5.29 -8.32
C PHE A 196 -19.34 -5.29 -8.92
N LEU A 197 -20.09 -6.39 -8.75
CA LEU A 197 -21.43 -6.60 -9.31
C LEU A 197 -21.53 -6.36 -10.83
N GLY A 198 -20.48 -6.73 -11.59
CA GLY A 198 -20.43 -6.57 -13.04
C GLY A 198 -19.95 -5.21 -13.54
N GLU A 199 -19.66 -4.28 -12.62
CA GLU A 199 -19.08 -2.96 -12.95
C GLU A 199 -17.60 -2.92 -12.63
N SER A 200 -16.80 -2.30 -13.53
CA SER A 200 -15.36 -2.13 -13.34
C SER A 200 -15.06 -0.80 -12.66
N TYR A 201 -14.28 -0.85 -11.60
CA TYR A 201 -13.86 0.31 -10.82
C TYR A 201 -12.34 0.46 -10.88
N GLU A 202 -11.89 1.66 -11.21
CA GLU A 202 -10.49 2.03 -11.31
C GLU A 202 -10.26 3.33 -10.52
N PHE A 203 -9.37 3.26 -9.53
CA PHE A 203 -9.00 4.42 -8.70
C PHE A 203 -7.51 4.63 -8.78
N ILE A 204 -7.10 5.86 -9.02
CA ILE A 204 -5.69 6.29 -9.02
C ILE A 204 -5.59 7.49 -8.10
N LEU A 205 -4.63 7.46 -7.19
CA LEU A 205 -4.38 8.51 -6.23
C LEU A 205 -2.86 8.76 -6.14
N PRO A 206 -2.32 9.78 -6.80
CA PRO A 206 -0.95 10.22 -6.58
C PRO A 206 -0.74 10.66 -5.12
N PRO A 207 0.43 10.42 -4.51
CA PRO A 207 0.72 10.90 -3.17
C PRO A 207 0.82 12.43 -3.17
N ASP A 208 0.16 13.06 -2.21
CA ASP A 208 0.10 14.51 -2.00
C ASP A 208 0.99 15.00 -0.84
N GLU A 209 1.64 14.09 -0.11
CA GLU A 209 2.52 14.37 1.02
C GLU A 209 3.85 13.63 0.88
N GLY A 210 4.92 14.24 1.40
CA GLY A 210 6.29 13.69 1.43
C GLY A 210 7.22 14.34 0.41
N ALA A 211 8.33 14.91 0.87
CA ALA A 211 9.25 15.70 0.04
C ALA A 211 9.73 14.94 -1.22
N PHE A 212 10.00 13.63 -1.13
CA PHE A 212 10.45 12.85 -2.29
C PHE A 212 9.33 12.50 -3.26
N PHE A 213 8.07 12.50 -2.83
CA PHE A 213 6.91 12.35 -3.70
C PHE A 213 6.49 13.67 -4.38
N GLN A 214 7.11 14.81 -4.01
CA GLN A 214 6.83 16.12 -4.59
C GLN A 214 7.97 16.62 -5.49
N SER A 215 8.99 15.79 -5.78
CA SER A 215 10.08 16.16 -6.68
C SER A 215 9.62 16.15 -8.15
N ASP A 216 10.21 17.01 -8.96
CA ASP A 216 9.91 17.08 -10.40
C ASP A 216 10.12 15.72 -11.09
N CYS A 217 11.22 15.03 -10.76
CA CYS A 217 11.53 13.71 -11.28
C CYS A 217 10.45 12.65 -10.90
N PHE A 218 9.83 12.77 -9.74
CA PHE A 218 8.70 11.91 -9.36
C PHE A 218 7.47 12.27 -10.18
N THR A 219 7.15 13.55 -10.31
CA THR A 219 5.98 14.04 -11.05
C THR A 219 6.02 13.58 -12.50
N ASP A 220 7.14 13.79 -13.19
CA ASP A 220 7.34 13.32 -14.58
C ASP A 220 7.18 11.81 -14.71
N ARG A 221 7.60 11.07 -13.69
CA ARG A 221 7.52 9.61 -13.72
C ARG A 221 6.11 9.10 -13.48
N ILE A 222 5.37 9.70 -12.55
CA ILE A 222 4.03 9.23 -12.20
C ILE A 222 3.03 9.43 -13.33
N GLU A 223 3.19 10.45 -14.15
CA GLU A 223 2.37 10.68 -15.35
C GLU A 223 2.46 9.50 -16.33
N GLN A 224 3.63 8.86 -16.45
CA GLN A 224 3.85 7.69 -17.30
C GLN A 224 3.26 6.40 -16.69
N LEU A 225 2.85 6.41 -15.43
CA LEU A 225 2.31 5.27 -14.68
C LEU A 225 0.81 5.39 -14.42
N ASN A 226 0.10 6.26 -15.14
CA ASN A 226 -1.32 6.58 -14.93
C ASN A 226 -2.30 5.41 -15.17
N LYS A 227 -1.85 4.31 -15.78
CA LYS A 227 -2.61 3.05 -15.93
C LYS A 227 -1.70 1.87 -15.64
N PRO A 228 -1.34 1.60 -14.38
CA PRO A 228 -0.35 0.59 -14.02
C PRO A 228 -0.77 -0.83 -14.41
N TRP A 229 -2.06 -1.11 -14.61
CA TRP A 229 -2.58 -2.39 -15.07
C TRP A 229 -2.29 -2.68 -16.55
N LEU A 230 -1.94 -1.69 -17.37
CA LEU A 230 -1.58 -1.85 -18.77
C LEU A 230 -0.09 -2.13 -18.98
N LEU A 231 0.73 -2.07 -17.94
CA LEU A 231 2.15 -2.34 -18.04
C LEU A 231 2.41 -3.83 -18.29
N ASN A 232 3.48 -4.11 -19.02
CA ASN A 232 3.91 -5.49 -19.28
C ASN A 232 4.64 -6.06 -18.05
N TRP A 233 3.86 -6.48 -17.05
CA TRP A 233 4.38 -6.99 -15.79
C TRP A 233 5.22 -8.25 -15.97
N PRO A 234 6.28 -8.45 -15.17
CA PRO A 234 7.04 -9.70 -15.14
C PRO A 234 6.12 -10.92 -14.98
N LYS A 235 6.45 -12.05 -15.59
CA LYS A 235 5.66 -13.29 -15.43
C LYS A 235 5.65 -13.75 -13.96
N LEU A 236 4.52 -14.28 -13.49
CA LEU A 236 4.32 -14.88 -12.17
C LEU A 236 5.07 -16.22 -12.03
#